data_e866ad841c24e58e2a556db748ea9be6
#
_entry.id   e866ad841c24e58e2a556db748ea9be6
#
_cell.length_a   1.000
_cell.length_b   1.000
_cell.length_c   1.000
_cell.angle_alpha   90.00
_cell.angle_beta   90.00
_cell.angle_gamma   90.00
#
_symmetry.space_group_name_H-M   'P 1'
#
loop_
_entity.id
_entity.type
_entity.pdbx_description
1 polymer ?
#
loop_
_entity_poly.entity_id
_entity_poly.type
_entity_poly.pdbx_seq_one_letter_code
_entity_poly.pdbx_strand_id
1 'polypeptide(L)'
;MIRFLKIFFGTVFTLLILIGSCVFYAFKIEPYRIASNQLYLNEKTSDFIKVVQFSDTHIKADFNYKNLDKVVNYINKQNPDVVVFTGDLYDNYAKYHDDEHIIKELQKINATYDKIAIWGNRDCGGGAARQYENIMQQSGFTVLKNEKIGR
;
A
#
# COMPACT_ATOMS: atom_id res chain seq x y z
N MET A 1 -45.08 31.05 5.09
CA MET A 1 -45.08 29.66 4.58
C MET A 1 -44.06 29.46 3.47
N ILE A 2 -44.11 30.14 2.35
CA ILE A 2 -43.20 29.95 1.20
C ILE A 2 -41.68 30.21 1.57
N ARG A 3 -41.40 31.21 2.38
CA ARG A 3 -40.01 31.55 2.79
C ARG A 3 -39.43 30.42 3.68
N PHE A 4 -40.21 29.87 4.58
CA PHE A 4 -39.80 28.72 5.41
C PHE A 4 -39.52 27.48 4.57
N LEU A 5 -40.39 27.19 3.59
CA LEU A 5 -40.23 26.06 2.68
C LEU A 5 -38.89 26.21 1.85
N LYS A 6 -38.59 27.40 1.33
CA LYS A 6 -37.33 27.66 0.59
C LYS A 6 -36.10 27.43 1.46
N ILE A 7 -36.14 27.90 2.73
CA ILE A 7 -35.05 27.69 3.67
C ILE A 7 -34.89 26.19 3.97
N PHE A 8 -36.00 25.51 4.26
CA PHE A 8 -35.96 24.07 4.53
C PHE A 8 -35.37 23.25 3.37
N PHE A 9 -35.88 23.46 2.15
CA PHE A 9 -35.35 22.75 0.98
C PHE A 9 -33.91 23.15 0.68
N GLY A 10 -33.53 24.40 0.87
CA GLY A 10 -32.15 24.86 0.73
C GLY A 10 -31.20 24.16 1.71
N THR A 11 -31.63 24.03 2.98
CA THR A 11 -30.82 23.34 4.00
C THR A 11 -30.69 21.84 3.71
N VAL A 12 -31.78 21.20 3.33
CA VAL A 12 -31.77 19.77 2.96
C VAL A 12 -30.86 19.54 1.74
N PHE A 13 -30.95 20.38 0.73
CA PHE A 13 -30.09 20.29 -0.46
C PHE A 13 -28.61 20.46 -0.12
N THR A 14 -28.27 21.45 0.73
CA THR A 14 -26.89 21.63 1.20
C THR A 14 -26.37 20.41 1.95
N LEU A 15 -27.18 19.85 2.85
CA LEU A 15 -26.82 18.62 3.57
C LEU A 15 -26.57 17.45 2.64
N LEU A 16 -27.40 17.26 1.61
CA LEU A 16 -27.21 16.20 0.62
C LEU A 16 -25.91 16.36 -0.17
N ILE A 17 -25.55 17.61 -0.54
CA ILE A 17 -24.27 17.88 -1.18
C ILE A 17 -23.08 17.55 -0.26
N LEU A 18 -23.16 17.93 1.01
CA LEU A 18 -22.10 17.65 1.98
C LEU A 18 -21.92 16.14 2.18
N ILE A 19 -23.01 15.40 2.36
CA ILE A 19 -22.99 13.94 2.50
C ILE A 19 -22.41 13.31 1.23
N GLY A 20 -22.88 13.72 0.06
CA GLY A 20 -22.38 13.23 -1.23
C GLY A 20 -20.87 13.48 -1.41
N SER A 21 -20.41 14.67 -1.00
CA SER A 21 -18.98 15.02 -1.04
C SER A 21 -18.15 14.18 -0.08
N CYS A 22 -18.62 13.93 1.14
CA CYS A 22 -17.96 13.06 2.10
C CYS A 22 -17.88 11.61 1.60
N VAL A 23 -18.96 11.10 1.05
CA VAL A 23 -18.99 9.75 0.45
C VAL A 23 -18.03 9.65 -0.73
N PHE A 24 -18.05 10.64 -1.63
CA PHE A 24 -17.12 10.70 -2.76
C PHE A 24 -15.67 10.72 -2.28
N TYR A 25 -15.35 11.55 -1.30
CA TYR A 25 -14.01 11.63 -0.72
C TYR A 25 -13.57 10.28 -0.13
N ALA A 26 -14.42 9.66 0.72
CA ALA A 26 -14.12 8.41 1.39
C ALA A 26 -13.89 7.24 0.42
N PHE A 27 -14.61 7.18 -0.71
CA PHE A 27 -14.49 6.06 -1.65
C PHE A 27 -13.56 6.32 -2.83
N LYS A 28 -13.32 7.58 -3.20
CA LYS A 28 -12.56 7.91 -4.42
C LYS A 28 -11.22 8.60 -4.16
N ILE A 29 -11.02 9.19 -2.99
CA ILE A 29 -9.80 9.95 -2.70
C ILE A 29 -8.99 9.27 -1.59
N GLU A 30 -9.63 9.01 -0.45
CA GLU A 30 -8.93 8.51 0.74
C GLU A 30 -8.20 7.18 0.53
N PRO A 31 -8.75 6.16 -0.15
CA PRO A 31 -8.07 4.88 -0.36
C PRO A 31 -6.78 4.98 -1.19
N TYR A 32 -6.60 6.09 -1.92
CA TYR A 32 -5.42 6.31 -2.77
C TYR A 32 -4.40 7.29 -2.17
N ARG A 33 -4.63 7.75 -0.94
CA ARG A 33 -3.70 8.61 -0.22
C ARG A 33 -2.66 7.79 0.49
N ILE A 34 -1.39 8.09 0.22
CA ILE A 34 -0.27 7.51 0.95
C ILE A 34 -0.07 8.33 2.22
N ALA A 35 -0.18 7.70 3.37
CA ALA A 35 0.19 8.27 4.66
C ALA A 35 1.40 7.51 5.19
N SER A 36 2.32 8.22 5.82
CA SER A 36 3.48 7.60 6.47
C SER A 36 3.66 8.13 7.88
N ASN A 37 4.10 7.24 8.75
CA ASN A 37 4.51 7.57 10.11
C ASN A 37 6.02 7.33 10.22
N GLN A 38 6.73 8.19 10.95
CA GLN A 38 8.14 8.02 11.24
C GLN A 38 8.30 7.63 12.71
N LEU A 39 9.11 6.61 12.94
CA LEU A 39 9.46 6.11 14.26
C LEU A 39 10.97 6.14 14.42
N TYR A 40 11.45 6.78 15.48
CA TYR A 40 12.86 6.82 15.84
C TYR A 40 13.09 5.86 17.02
N LEU A 41 13.84 4.79 16.78
CA LEU A 41 14.08 3.77 17.80
C LEU A 41 15.26 4.08 18.70
N ASN A 42 16.19 4.97 18.26
CA ASN A 42 17.33 5.41 19.05
C ASN A 42 17.77 6.81 18.63
N GLU A 43 17.53 7.80 19.46
CA GLU A 43 17.87 9.20 19.19
C GLU A 43 19.32 9.57 19.55
N LYS A 44 20.09 8.64 20.12
CA LYS A 44 21.44 8.94 20.69
C LYS A 44 22.62 8.63 19.75
N THR A 45 22.38 8.11 18.57
CA THR A 45 23.45 7.77 17.62
C THR A 45 23.36 8.62 16.37
N SER A 46 24.51 9.06 15.85
CA SER A 46 24.63 9.72 14.55
C SER A 46 24.42 8.75 13.37
N ASP A 47 24.65 7.47 13.61
CA ASP A 47 24.54 6.41 12.63
C ASP A 47 23.20 5.70 12.78
N PHE A 48 22.33 5.87 11.80
CA PHE A 48 21.02 5.24 11.77
C PHE A 48 20.82 4.50 10.45
N ILE A 49 20.10 3.39 10.51
CA ILE A 49 19.63 2.67 9.33
C ILE A 49 18.17 3.05 9.10
N LYS A 50 17.86 3.52 7.92
CA LYS A 50 16.50 3.87 7.51
C LYS A 50 15.78 2.63 6.97
N VAL A 51 14.83 2.14 7.73
CA VAL A 51 13.96 1.04 7.32
C VAL A 51 12.62 1.63 6.85
N VAL A 52 12.22 1.32 5.63
CA VAL A 52 10.87 1.62 5.13
C VAL A 52 10.07 0.34 5.09
N GLN A 53 9.01 0.30 5.88
CA GLN A 53 8.03 -0.78 5.85
C GLN A 53 6.80 -0.36 5.07
N PHE A 54 6.28 -1.27 4.24
CA PHE A 54 4.95 -1.15 3.63
C PHE A 54 4.25 -2.51 3.62
N SER A 55 2.93 -2.47 3.51
CA SER A 55 2.09 -3.66 3.67
C SER A 55 0.73 -3.45 2.99
N ASP A 56 -0.05 -4.53 2.90
CA ASP A 56 -1.48 -4.47 2.59
C ASP A 56 -1.79 -3.70 1.30
N THR A 57 -1.03 -3.97 0.24
CA THR A 57 -1.27 -3.32 -1.04
C THR A 57 -2.57 -3.77 -1.69
N HIS A 58 -3.05 -4.98 -1.37
CA HIS A 58 -4.33 -5.52 -1.81
C HIS A 58 -4.61 -5.23 -3.29
N ILE A 59 -3.64 -5.56 -4.15
CA ILE A 59 -3.71 -5.37 -5.59
C ILE A 59 -4.98 -6.02 -6.15
N LYS A 60 -5.74 -5.25 -6.90
CA LYS A 60 -7.00 -5.63 -7.53
C LYS A 60 -7.28 -4.72 -8.73
N ALA A 61 -8.38 -4.92 -9.44
CA ALA A 61 -8.67 -4.22 -10.68
C ALA A 61 -8.69 -2.68 -10.55
N ASP A 62 -9.19 -2.14 -9.45
CA ASP A 62 -9.27 -0.71 -9.16
C ASP A 62 -8.07 -0.15 -8.38
N PHE A 63 -7.22 -1.03 -7.83
CA PHE A 63 -5.92 -0.68 -7.25
C PHE A 63 -4.84 -1.59 -7.87
N ASN A 64 -4.38 -1.23 -9.05
CA ASN A 64 -3.48 -2.02 -9.88
C ASN A 64 -2.03 -1.47 -9.88
N TYR A 65 -1.20 -1.97 -10.78
CA TYR A 65 0.21 -1.56 -10.90
C TYR A 65 0.42 -0.04 -10.99
N LYS A 66 -0.53 0.74 -11.57
CA LYS A 66 -0.42 2.21 -11.63
C LYS A 66 -0.55 2.88 -10.25
N ASN A 67 -1.29 2.25 -9.36
CA ASN A 67 -1.38 2.69 -7.97
C ASN A 67 -0.14 2.26 -7.19
N LEU A 68 0.35 1.04 -7.44
CA LEU A 68 1.59 0.53 -6.87
C LEU A 68 2.79 1.41 -7.27
N ASP A 69 2.87 1.90 -8.51
CA ASP A 69 3.91 2.84 -8.96
C ASP A 69 3.99 4.08 -8.05
N LYS A 70 2.86 4.61 -7.60
CA LYS A 70 2.86 5.75 -6.66
C LYS A 70 3.47 5.38 -5.30
N VAL A 71 3.19 4.18 -4.81
CA VAL A 71 3.75 3.66 -3.56
C VAL A 71 5.26 3.47 -3.71
N VAL A 72 5.69 2.85 -4.80
CA VAL A 72 7.10 2.64 -5.13
C VAL A 72 7.86 3.97 -5.22
N ASN A 73 7.29 4.94 -5.93
CA ASN A 73 7.89 6.29 -6.03
C ASN A 73 7.97 6.98 -4.66
N TYR A 74 6.98 6.77 -3.80
CA TYR A 74 7.01 7.31 -2.43
C TYR A 74 8.09 6.65 -1.58
N ILE A 75 8.23 5.32 -1.65
CA ILE A 75 9.29 4.56 -0.97
C ILE A 75 10.67 5.07 -1.41
N ASN A 76 10.90 5.17 -2.72
CA ASN A 76 12.18 5.60 -3.26
C ASN A 76 12.58 7.02 -2.85
N LYS A 77 11.60 7.94 -2.71
CA LYS A 77 11.83 9.29 -2.18
C LYS A 77 12.32 9.31 -0.74
N GLN A 78 12.10 8.24 0.02
CA GLN A 78 12.61 8.13 1.37
C GLN A 78 14.10 7.76 1.42
N ASN A 79 14.71 7.32 0.30
CA ASN A 79 16.07 6.79 0.24
C ASN A 79 16.32 5.74 1.33
N PRO A 80 15.60 4.61 1.32
CA PRO A 80 15.72 3.60 2.37
C PRO A 80 17.03 2.83 2.28
N ASP A 81 17.55 2.44 3.44
CA ASP A 81 18.63 1.46 3.54
C ASP A 81 18.10 0.04 3.42
N VAL A 82 16.95 -0.22 4.02
CA VAL A 82 16.25 -1.50 3.96
C VAL A 82 14.78 -1.25 3.66
N VAL A 83 14.20 -2.07 2.80
CA VAL A 83 12.76 -2.08 2.53
C VAL A 83 12.17 -3.39 3.02
N VAL A 84 11.09 -3.32 3.80
CA VAL A 84 10.39 -4.49 4.34
C VAL A 84 8.95 -4.47 3.85
N PHE A 85 8.56 -5.54 3.16
CA PHE A 85 7.16 -5.80 2.80
C PHE A 85 6.57 -6.85 3.75
N THR A 86 5.50 -6.49 4.46
CA THR A 86 4.92 -7.37 5.49
C THR A 86 3.67 -8.12 5.03
N GLY A 87 3.52 -8.28 3.71
CA GLY A 87 2.54 -9.18 3.12
C GLY A 87 1.25 -8.51 2.64
N ASP A 88 0.32 -9.33 2.22
CA ASP A 88 -0.95 -8.98 1.62
C ASP A 88 -0.80 -8.19 0.30
N LEU A 89 -0.06 -8.83 -0.64
CA LEU A 89 0.20 -8.26 -1.96
C LEU A 89 -1.09 -8.12 -2.79
N TYR A 90 -1.82 -9.22 -2.97
CA TYR A 90 -3.10 -9.23 -3.69
C TYR A 90 -4.29 -9.32 -2.74
N ASP A 91 -5.40 -8.67 -3.08
CA ASP A 91 -6.67 -8.84 -2.35
C ASP A 91 -7.24 -10.25 -2.55
N ASN A 92 -7.35 -10.67 -3.80
CA ASN A 92 -7.74 -12.03 -4.19
C ASN A 92 -7.11 -12.39 -5.53
N TYR A 93 -6.03 -13.16 -5.48
CA TYR A 93 -5.24 -13.55 -6.65
C TYR A 93 -6.06 -14.31 -7.70
N ALA A 94 -6.99 -15.16 -7.26
CA ALA A 94 -7.82 -15.93 -8.18
C ALA A 94 -8.80 -15.04 -8.99
N LYS A 95 -9.18 -13.88 -8.45
CA LYS A 95 -10.08 -12.92 -9.12
C LYS A 95 -9.34 -11.92 -10.00
N TYR A 96 -8.16 -11.52 -9.58
CA TYR A 96 -7.32 -10.56 -10.30
C TYR A 96 -5.85 -10.82 -10.02
N HIS A 97 -5.06 -10.94 -11.07
CA HIS A 97 -3.60 -10.99 -11.03
C HIS A 97 -3.02 -10.30 -12.27
N ASP A 98 -1.87 -9.71 -12.09
CA ASP A 98 -1.11 -9.02 -13.15
C ASP A 98 0.38 -9.05 -12.77
N ASP A 99 0.90 -10.28 -12.64
CA ASP A 99 2.22 -10.53 -12.07
C ASP A 99 3.32 -9.81 -12.82
N GLU A 100 3.25 -9.77 -14.13
CA GLU A 100 4.28 -9.14 -14.98
C GLU A 100 4.46 -7.65 -14.65
N HIS A 101 3.35 -6.90 -14.58
CA HIS A 101 3.43 -5.48 -14.27
C HIS A 101 3.77 -5.24 -12.79
N ILE A 102 3.24 -6.06 -11.88
CA ILE A 102 3.52 -5.93 -10.45
C ILE A 102 5.00 -6.21 -10.16
N ILE A 103 5.59 -7.25 -10.76
CA ILE A 103 7.03 -7.54 -10.64
C ILE A 103 7.85 -6.36 -11.15
N LYS A 104 7.54 -5.84 -12.33
CA LYS A 104 8.23 -4.69 -12.90
C LYS A 104 8.17 -3.45 -12.01
N GLU A 105 7.01 -3.20 -11.38
CA GLU A 105 6.88 -2.08 -10.44
C GLU A 105 7.69 -2.29 -9.17
N LEU A 106 7.60 -3.46 -8.55
CA LEU A 106 8.35 -3.78 -7.33
C LEU A 106 9.86 -3.82 -7.56
N GLN A 107 10.32 -4.17 -8.76
CA GLN A 107 11.73 -4.11 -9.15
C GLN A 107 12.31 -2.70 -9.09
N LYS A 108 11.49 -1.66 -9.29
CA LYS A 108 11.91 -0.25 -9.21
C LYS A 108 12.23 0.22 -7.79
N ILE A 109 11.85 -0.55 -6.77
CA ILE A 109 12.17 -0.21 -5.38
C ILE A 109 13.68 -0.31 -5.18
N ASN A 110 14.27 0.82 -4.75
CA ASN A 110 15.68 0.92 -4.41
C ASN A 110 15.86 0.82 -2.90
N ALA A 111 16.85 0.04 -2.47
CA ALA A 111 17.31 -0.02 -1.09
C ALA A 111 18.85 -0.16 -1.10
N THR A 112 19.52 0.49 -0.16
CA THR A 112 20.99 0.47 -0.08
C THR A 112 21.51 -0.94 0.24
N TYR A 113 20.80 -1.67 1.10
CA TYR A 113 21.22 -3.00 1.56
C TYR A 113 20.28 -4.10 1.09
N ASP A 114 19.05 -4.13 1.57
CA ASP A 114 18.16 -5.26 1.37
C ASP A 114 16.71 -4.88 1.10
N LYS A 115 16.05 -5.76 0.36
CA LYS A 115 14.59 -5.82 0.24
C LYS A 115 14.11 -7.14 0.83
N ILE A 116 13.32 -7.09 1.88
CA ILE A 116 12.85 -8.26 2.64
C ILE A 116 11.33 -8.35 2.52
N ALA A 117 10.80 -9.54 2.37
CA ALA A 117 9.37 -9.79 2.39
C ALA A 117 9.00 -10.92 3.34
N ILE A 118 7.84 -10.80 3.96
CA ILE A 118 7.20 -11.89 4.71
C ILE A 118 5.78 -12.11 4.20
N TRP A 119 5.17 -13.20 4.60
CA TRP A 119 3.84 -13.60 4.18
C TRP A 119 2.75 -12.91 5.00
N GLY A 120 1.72 -12.39 4.31
CA GLY A 120 0.45 -12.01 4.90
C GLY A 120 -0.59 -13.13 4.81
N ASN A 121 -1.74 -12.92 5.41
CA ASN A 121 -2.81 -13.91 5.40
C ASN A 121 -3.45 -14.08 4.01
N ARG A 122 -3.50 -13.03 3.20
CA ARG A 122 -4.02 -13.09 1.83
C ARG A 122 -3.07 -13.82 0.90
N ASP A 123 -1.78 -13.70 1.10
CA ASP A 123 -0.77 -14.40 0.32
C ASP A 123 -0.85 -15.90 0.55
N CYS A 124 -1.20 -16.35 1.76
CA CYS A 124 -1.43 -17.76 2.08
C CYS A 124 -2.81 -18.25 1.63
N GLY A 125 -3.87 -17.47 1.80
CA GLY A 125 -5.26 -17.89 1.66
C GLY A 125 -5.99 -17.36 0.42
N GLY A 126 -5.48 -16.32 -0.23
CA GLY A 126 -6.14 -15.64 -1.36
C GLY A 126 -5.92 -16.28 -2.73
N GLY A 127 -5.38 -17.50 -2.79
CA GLY A 127 -5.03 -18.20 -4.03
C GLY A 127 -3.63 -17.87 -4.55
N ALA A 128 -2.86 -17.00 -3.89
CA ALA A 128 -1.52 -16.58 -4.28
C ALA A 128 -0.40 -17.49 -3.71
N ALA A 129 -0.70 -18.46 -2.87
CA ALA A 129 0.28 -19.22 -2.08
C ALA A 129 1.40 -19.90 -2.91
N ARG A 130 1.13 -20.24 -4.16
CA ARG A 130 2.14 -20.84 -5.06
C ARG A 130 2.97 -19.80 -5.81
N GLN A 131 2.44 -18.60 -5.99
CA GLN A 131 3.00 -17.55 -6.83
C GLN A 131 3.71 -16.47 -6.03
N TYR A 132 3.25 -16.18 -4.80
CA TYR A 132 3.74 -15.08 -3.99
C TYR A 132 5.26 -15.04 -3.84
N GLU A 133 5.85 -16.14 -3.41
CA GLU A 133 7.30 -16.23 -3.22
C GLU A 133 8.07 -15.95 -4.51
N ASN A 134 7.61 -16.55 -5.62
CA ASN A 134 8.22 -16.33 -6.92
C ASN A 134 8.09 -14.87 -7.39
N ILE A 135 6.93 -14.24 -7.19
CA ILE A 135 6.70 -12.82 -7.51
C ILE A 135 7.67 -11.94 -6.73
N MET A 136 7.77 -12.15 -5.41
CA MET A 136 8.63 -11.34 -4.56
C MET A 136 10.12 -11.56 -4.87
N GLN A 137 10.55 -12.79 -5.11
CA GLN A 137 11.93 -13.10 -5.50
C GLN A 137 12.29 -12.49 -6.85
N GLN A 138 11.42 -12.60 -7.86
CA GLN A 138 11.63 -11.91 -9.14
C GLN A 138 11.67 -10.38 -9.00
N SER A 139 10.98 -9.85 -8.01
CA SER A 139 11.00 -8.42 -7.67
C SER A 139 12.25 -8.00 -6.88
N GLY A 140 13.16 -8.94 -6.60
CA GLY A 140 14.41 -8.69 -5.88
C GLY A 140 14.25 -8.66 -4.36
N PHE A 141 13.18 -9.24 -3.81
CA PHE A 141 13.00 -9.39 -2.37
C PHE A 141 13.50 -10.76 -1.90
N THR A 142 14.14 -10.78 -0.73
CA THR A 142 14.38 -12.00 0.04
C THR A 142 13.14 -12.31 0.85
N VAL A 143 12.50 -13.44 0.57
CA VAL A 143 11.28 -13.85 1.30
C VAL A 143 11.68 -14.69 2.50
N LEU A 144 11.27 -14.29 3.70
CA LEU A 144 11.54 -15.00 4.95
C LEU A 144 10.33 -15.82 5.39
N LYS A 145 10.60 -17.07 5.79
CA LYS A 145 9.59 -17.98 6.30
C LYS A 145 10.11 -18.67 7.57
N ASN A 146 9.86 -18.00 8.71
CA ASN A 146 10.31 -18.48 10.03
C ASN A 146 11.85 -18.62 10.11
N GLU A 147 12.57 -17.72 9.50
CA GLU A 147 14.01 -17.68 9.41
C GLU A 147 14.54 -16.26 9.61
N LYS A 148 15.86 -16.14 9.74
CA LYS A 148 16.54 -14.84 9.88
C LYS A 148 17.62 -14.69 8.84
N ILE A 149 17.87 -13.48 8.41
CA ILE A 149 19.05 -13.12 7.64
C ILE A 149 20.18 -12.87 8.65
N GLY A 150 21.27 -13.65 8.54
CA GLY A 150 22.50 -13.38 9.26
C GLY A 150 23.43 -12.55 8.39
N ARG A 151 23.85 -11.41 8.90
CA ARG A 151 24.98 -10.63 8.40
C ARG A 151 25.95 -10.38 9.54
#